data_fac199ba71dcd00551a3b3e7889c8309
#
_entry.id   fac199ba71dcd00551a3b3e7889c8309
#
_cell.length_a   1.000
_cell.length_b   1.000
_cell.length_c   1.000
_cell.angle_alpha   90.00
_cell.angle_beta   90.00
_cell.angle_gamma   90.00
#
_symmetry.space_group_name_H-M   'P 1'
#
loop_
_entity.id
_entity.type
_entity.pdbx_description
1 polymer ?
#
loop_
_entity_poly.entity_id
_entity_poly.type
_entity_poly.pdbx_seq_one_letter_code
_entity_poly.pdbx_strand_id
1 'polypeptide(L)'
;MCWVESLRQEFPKDIFLNEGINGDVVWQVHQRIEPILKCKPDIAIIMIGSNDAMASFNKNSGERYKRNNSLPEVPTFENYQKLLSELIDHLSTIPKIVLCTLPPIGEHQDSSINQHINKFNDCIKLTAQEKNISLLPVSDSLWDELDKRLYPLRSDYDPNTLPILRRIYGGIIHHYVFKKSWDKVAESKGQWLLFDQIHLGERGAKIIYKLTKNYISSG
;
A
#
# COMPACT_ATOMS: atom_id res chain seq x y z
N MET A 1 11.20 -8.68 3.81
CA MET A 1 11.57 -8.89 2.37
C MET A 1 10.81 -7.86 1.56
N CYS A 2 11.50 -7.11 0.69
CA CYS A 2 10.83 -6.20 -0.23
C CYS A 2 10.39 -7.01 -1.47
N TRP A 3 9.12 -6.96 -1.85
CA TRP A 3 8.60 -7.70 -3.00
C TRP A 3 9.28 -7.30 -4.34
N VAL A 4 9.73 -6.05 -4.47
CA VAL A 4 10.48 -5.58 -5.63
C VAL A 4 11.85 -6.27 -5.75
N GLU A 5 12.54 -6.49 -4.62
CA GLU A 5 13.82 -7.24 -4.63
C GLU A 5 13.62 -8.69 -5.06
N SER A 6 12.49 -9.30 -4.70
CA SER A 6 12.15 -10.65 -5.16
C SER A 6 11.89 -10.69 -6.67
N LEU A 7 11.29 -9.63 -7.25
CA LEU A 7 11.13 -9.51 -8.70
C LEU A 7 12.48 -9.35 -9.41
N ARG A 8 13.41 -8.55 -8.89
CA ARG A 8 14.76 -8.41 -9.44
C ARG A 8 15.52 -9.75 -9.51
N GLN A 9 15.32 -10.59 -8.49
CA GLN A 9 15.92 -11.93 -8.48
C GLN A 9 15.26 -12.89 -9.48
N GLU A 10 13.96 -12.79 -9.65
CA GLU A 10 13.19 -13.65 -10.56
C GLU A 10 13.41 -13.30 -12.03
N PHE A 11 13.53 -12.00 -12.34
CA PHE A 11 13.71 -11.48 -13.69
C PHE A 11 15.05 -10.74 -13.82
N PRO A 12 16.19 -11.48 -13.83
CA PRO A 12 17.52 -10.87 -13.77
C PRO A 12 17.93 -10.09 -15.04
N LYS A 13 17.14 -10.19 -16.10
CA LYS A 13 17.36 -9.45 -17.35
C LYS A 13 16.57 -8.14 -17.41
N ASP A 14 15.63 -7.94 -16.46
CA ASP A 14 14.76 -6.78 -16.42
C ASP A 14 15.22 -5.78 -15.36
N ILE A 15 14.94 -4.51 -15.59
CA ILE A 15 15.26 -3.42 -14.65
C ILE A 15 14.02 -3.06 -13.85
N PHE A 16 14.11 -3.21 -12.53
CA PHE A 16 13.05 -2.81 -11.61
C PHE A 16 13.46 -1.55 -10.82
N LEU A 17 12.76 -0.46 -11.06
CA LEU A 17 12.88 0.77 -10.28
C LEU A 17 11.85 0.76 -9.14
N ASN A 18 12.28 1.06 -7.92
CA ASN A 18 11.38 1.23 -6.79
C ASN A 18 11.31 2.71 -6.44
N GLU A 19 10.25 3.36 -6.90
CA GLU A 19 10.00 4.79 -6.71
C GLU A 19 9.07 5.07 -5.52
N GLY A 20 8.76 4.06 -4.70
CA GLY A 20 7.94 4.21 -3.49
C GLY A 20 8.68 4.96 -2.40
N ILE A 21 8.06 6.02 -1.86
CA ILE A 21 8.54 6.77 -0.70
C ILE A 21 7.56 6.57 0.46
N ASN A 22 8.09 6.21 1.63
CA ASN A 22 7.27 5.97 2.80
C ASN A 22 6.52 7.26 3.22
N GLY A 23 5.21 7.12 3.44
CA GLY A 23 4.38 8.24 3.87
C GLY A 23 3.77 9.05 2.73
N ASP A 24 4.18 8.84 1.47
CA ASP A 24 3.62 9.58 0.33
C ASP A 24 2.10 9.38 0.21
N VAL A 25 1.43 10.49 -0.08
CA VAL A 25 0.06 10.54 -0.59
C VAL A 25 0.10 10.74 -2.11
N VAL A 26 -1.02 10.53 -2.78
CA VAL A 26 -1.10 10.64 -4.25
C VAL A 26 -0.59 11.98 -4.79
N TRP A 27 -0.80 13.10 -4.05
CA TRP A 27 -0.29 14.42 -4.43
C TRP A 27 1.23 14.44 -4.58
N GLN A 28 1.97 13.81 -3.66
CA GLN A 28 3.45 13.79 -3.70
C GLN A 28 3.96 12.96 -4.88
N VAL A 29 3.32 11.86 -5.21
CA VAL A 29 3.65 11.08 -6.41
C VAL A 29 3.46 11.93 -7.67
N HIS A 30 2.39 12.71 -7.73
CA HIS A 30 2.10 13.62 -8.83
C HIS A 30 3.22 14.66 -9.04
N GLN A 31 3.80 15.19 -7.95
CA GLN A 31 4.87 16.20 -8.03
C GLN A 31 6.19 15.66 -8.61
N ARG A 32 6.38 14.34 -8.63
CA ARG A 32 7.64 13.71 -9.05
C ARG A 32 7.50 12.72 -10.21
N ILE A 33 6.46 12.89 -11.02
CA ILE A 33 6.16 11.98 -12.13
C ILE A 33 7.17 12.13 -13.30
N GLU A 34 7.67 13.34 -13.55
CA GLU A 34 8.57 13.66 -14.66
C GLU A 34 9.88 12.82 -14.67
N PRO A 35 10.59 12.63 -13.53
CA PRO A 35 11.72 11.72 -13.47
C PRO A 35 11.36 10.28 -13.84
N ILE A 36 10.18 9.81 -13.45
CA ILE A 36 9.70 8.45 -13.77
C ILE A 36 9.50 8.30 -15.28
N LEU A 37 8.83 9.27 -15.91
CA LEU A 37 8.62 9.26 -17.36
C LEU A 37 9.92 9.31 -18.16
N LYS A 38 10.94 10.02 -17.67
CA LYS A 38 12.28 10.06 -18.30
C LYS A 38 12.98 8.70 -18.32
N CYS A 39 12.65 7.80 -17.42
CA CYS A 39 13.17 6.43 -17.41
C CYS A 39 12.54 5.56 -18.51
N LYS A 40 11.47 6.02 -19.16
CA LYS A 40 10.71 5.30 -20.21
C LYS A 40 10.38 3.85 -19.82
N PRO A 41 9.70 3.63 -18.69
CA PRO A 41 9.38 2.27 -18.27
C PRO A 41 8.37 1.62 -19.24
N ASP A 42 8.51 0.30 -19.44
CA ASP A 42 7.55 -0.48 -20.22
C ASP A 42 6.28 -0.78 -19.40
N ILE A 43 6.41 -0.86 -18.08
CA ILE A 43 5.32 -1.17 -17.15
C ILE A 43 5.42 -0.26 -15.92
N ALA A 44 4.31 0.37 -15.52
CA ALA A 44 4.16 1.06 -14.25
C ALA A 44 3.16 0.31 -13.35
N ILE A 45 3.59 -0.16 -12.20
CA ILE A 45 2.74 -0.81 -11.19
C ILE A 45 2.55 0.15 -10.03
N ILE A 46 1.31 0.56 -9.78
CA ILE A 46 0.97 1.66 -8.89
C ILE A 46 0.11 1.14 -7.73
N MET A 47 0.63 1.27 -6.51
CA MET A 47 -0.09 1.01 -5.27
C MET A 47 0.03 2.24 -4.37
N ILE A 48 -0.92 3.17 -4.49
CA ILE A 48 -0.95 4.45 -3.79
C ILE A 48 -2.35 4.74 -3.25
N GLY A 49 -2.44 5.33 -2.07
CA GLY A 49 -3.71 5.71 -1.46
C GLY A 49 -3.88 5.27 0.00
N SER A 50 -3.05 4.35 0.52
CA SER A 50 -3.14 3.95 1.94
C SER A 50 -2.89 5.13 2.89
N ASN A 51 -1.94 6.01 2.56
CA ASN A 51 -1.67 7.21 3.33
C ASN A 51 -2.77 8.26 3.16
N ASP A 52 -3.34 8.39 1.96
CA ASP A 52 -4.51 9.25 1.70
C ASP A 52 -5.71 8.79 2.53
N ALA A 53 -5.97 7.49 2.57
CA ALA A 53 -7.05 6.91 3.35
C ALA A 53 -6.83 7.11 4.86
N MET A 54 -5.62 6.88 5.38
CA MET A 54 -5.30 7.16 6.78
C MET A 54 -5.39 8.65 7.11
N ALA A 55 -4.97 9.53 6.21
CA ALA A 55 -5.03 10.97 6.39
C ALA A 55 -6.48 11.48 6.41
N SER A 56 -7.32 11.02 5.48
CA SER A 56 -8.72 11.45 5.38
C SER A 56 -9.66 10.76 6.37
N PHE A 57 -9.18 9.78 7.14
CA PHE A 57 -10.00 9.01 8.07
C PHE A 57 -10.58 9.85 9.22
N ASN A 58 -9.81 10.81 9.74
CA ASN A 58 -10.28 11.78 10.73
C ASN A 58 -9.43 13.06 10.70
N LYS A 59 -9.99 14.14 11.27
CA LYS A 59 -9.37 15.46 11.28
C LYS A 59 -7.94 15.47 11.86
N ASN A 60 -7.71 14.78 12.97
CA ASN A 60 -6.39 14.76 13.62
C ASN A 60 -5.33 14.07 12.75
N SER A 61 -5.72 12.98 12.09
CA SER A 61 -4.85 12.29 11.12
C SER A 61 -4.54 13.19 9.93
N GLY A 62 -5.54 13.86 9.38
CA GLY A 62 -5.37 14.77 8.25
C GLY A 62 -4.41 15.91 8.54
N GLU A 63 -4.60 16.62 9.64
CA GLU A 63 -3.71 17.71 10.07
C GLU A 63 -2.27 17.22 10.35
N ARG A 64 -2.13 16.01 10.90
CA ARG A 64 -0.81 15.38 11.10
C ARG A 64 -0.12 15.09 9.77
N TYR A 65 -0.83 14.49 8.80
CA TYR A 65 -0.28 14.22 7.47
C TYR A 65 0.10 15.51 6.75
N LYS A 66 -0.79 16.51 6.74
CA LYS A 66 -0.50 17.83 6.14
C LYS A 66 0.79 18.43 6.68
N ARG A 67 0.93 18.48 8.01
CA ARG A 67 2.11 19.06 8.67
C ARG A 67 3.39 18.25 8.42
N ASN A 68 3.33 16.92 8.59
CA ASN A 68 4.51 16.07 8.53
C ASN A 68 5.05 15.90 7.10
N ASN A 69 4.18 15.99 6.09
CA ASN A 69 4.53 15.83 4.69
C ASN A 69 4.51 17.15 3.91
N SER A 70 4.38 18.30 4.60
CA SER A 70 4.33 19.64 3.99
C SER A 70 3.31 19.73 2.85
N LEU A 71 2.13 19.12 3.03
CA LEU A 71 1.09 19.12 2.00
C LEU A 71 0.41 20.52 1.94
N PRO A 72 -0.03 20.98 0.76
CA PRO A 72 -0.72 22.25 0.61
C PRO A 72 -2.06 22.27 1.36
N GLU A 73 -2.73 21.13 1.42
CA GLU A 73 -4.03 20.96 2.06
C GLU A 73 -4.14 19.62 2.78
N VAL A 74 -5.17 19.47 3.60
CA VAL A 74 -5.49 18.20 4.26
C VAL A 74 -5.99 17.22 3.19
N PRO A 75 -5.44 16.00 3.10
CA PRO A 75 -5.92 15.00 2.15
C PRO A 75 -7.39 14.66 2.39
N THR A 76 -8.18 14.61 1.32
CA THR A 76 -9.58 14.17 1.32
C THR A 76 -9.77 13.06 0.29
N PHE A 77 -10.88 12.33 0.39
CA PHE A 77 -11.21 11.29 -0.59
C PHE A 77 -11.45 11.90 -1.99
N GLU A 78 -12.09 13.05 -2.06
CA GLU A 78 -12.39 13.75 -3.31
C GLU A 78 -11.10 14.19 -4.02
N ASN A 79 -10.14 14.72 -3.25
CA ASN A 79 -8.83 15.08 -3.80
C ASN A 79 -8.05 13.85 -4.26
N TYR A 80 -8.10 12.75 -3.51
CA TYR A 80 -7.49 11.49 -3.93
C TYR A 80 -8.07 11.00 -5.27
N GLN A 81 -9.39 10.96 -5.39
CA GLN A 81 -10.08 10.50 -6.60
C GLN A 81 -9.67 11.32 -7.83
N LYS A 82 -9.68 12.64 -7.70
CA LYS A 82 -9.25 13.55 -8.76
C LYS A 82 -7.78 13.31 -9.16
N LEU A 83 -6.88 13.33 -8.16
CA LEU A 83 -5.45 13.20 -8.39
C LEU A 83 -5.04 11.82 -8.89
N LEU A 84 -5.74 10.74 -8.49
CA LEU A 84 -5.50 9.41 -9.04
C LEU A 84 -5.81 9.36 -10.54
N SER A 85 -6.95 9.91 -10.95
CA SER A 85 -7.32 9.96 -12.36
C SER A 85 -6.31 10.78 -13.18
N GLU A 86 -5.93 11.97 -12.69
CA GLU A 86 -4.92 12.82 -13.32
C GLU A 86 -3.54 12.15 -13.38
N LEU A 87 -3.16 11.40 -12.34
CA LEU A 87 -1.91 10.63 -12.31
C LEU A 87 -1.87 9.60 -13.45
N ILE A 88 -2.96 8.85 -13.66
CA ILE A 88 -3.04 7.87 -14.73
C ILE A 88 -2.99 8.55 -16.10
N ASP A 89 -3.64 9.69 -16.27
CA ASP A 89 -3.60 10.45 -17.53
C ASP A 89 -2.16 10.92 -17.84
N HIS A 90 -1.42 11.41 -16.87
CA HIS A 90 -0.02 11.79 -17.04
C HIS A 90 0.89 10.61 -17.38
N LEU A 91 0.58 9.41 -16.88
CA LEU A 91 1.34 8.20 -17.16
C LEU A 91 0.95 7.53 -18.50
N SER A 92 -0.02 8.06 -19.24
CA SER A 92 -0.59 7.44 -20.46
C SER A 92 0.42 7.13 -21.57
N THR A 93 1.63 7.70 -21.52
CA THR A 93 2.72 7.37 -22.46
C THR A 93 3.43 6.05 -22.12
N ILE A 94 3.19 5.48 -20.92
CA ILE A 94 3.74 4.19 -20.51
C ILE A 94 2.90 3.08 -21.16
N PRO A 95 3.51 2.11 -21.85
CA PRO A 95 2.78 1.07 -22.59
C PRO A 95 1.81 0.24 -21.74
N LYS A 96 2.19 -0.06 -20.50
CA LYS A 96 1.36 -0.84 -19.58
C LYS A 96 1.28 -0.15 -18.21
N ILE A 97 0.07 0.19 -17.79
CA ILE A 97 -0.22 0.74 -16.46
C ILE A 97 -1.05 -0.27 -15.67
N VAL A 98 -0.69 -0.49 -14.42
CA VAL A 98 -1.36 -1.44 -13.53
C VAL A 98 -1.66 -0.75 -12.21
N LEU A 99 -2.92 -0.66 -11.83
CA LEU A 99 -3.32 -0.25 -10.50
C LEU A 99 -3.41 -1.45 -9.57
N CYS A 100 -3.02 -1.27 -8.32
CA CYS A 100 -3.21 -2.25 -7.26
C CYS A 100 -4.26 -1.73 -6.27
N THR A 101 -5.18 -2.59 -5.83
CA THR A 101 -6.01 -2.28 -4.68
C THR A 101 -5.16 -2.20 -3.41
N LEU A 102 -5.60 -1.41 -2.43
CA LEU A 102 -4.85 -1.13 -1.20
C LEU A 102 -4.94 -2.30 -0.22
N PRO A 103 -3.85 -2.58 0.51
CA PRO A 103 -3.88 -3.54 1.61
C PRO A 103 -4.81 -3.04 2.74
N PRO A 104 -5.28 -3.95 3.60
CA PRO A 104 -6.03 -3.58 4.79
C PRO A 104 -5.18 -2.75 5.77
N ILE A 105 -5.85 -1.96 6.61
CA ILE A 105 -5.27 -1.27 7.77
C ILE A 105 -5.89 -1.88 9.03
N GLY A 106 -5.06 -2.52 9.86
CA GLY A 106 -5.57 -3.50 10.81
C GLY A 106 -6.13 -4.73 10.10
N GLU A 107 -6.44 -5.77 10.88
CA GLU A 107 -6.87 -7.06 10.33
C GLU A 107 -8.32 -7.41 10.70
N HIS A 108 -9.11 -6.40 11.04
CA HIS A 108 -10.54 -6.53 11.31
C HIS A 108 -11.31 -6.00 10.09
N GLN A 109 -11.93 -6.90 9.34
CA GLN A 109 -12.56 -6.59 8.06
C GLN A 109 -13.66 -5.53 8.18
N ASP A 110 -14.52 -5.65 9.20
CA ASP A 110 -15.65 -4.76 9.43
C ASP A 110 -15.30 -3.48 10.21
N SER A 111 -14.02 -3.23 10.46
CA SER A 111 -13.58 -2.01 11.14
C SER A 111 -13.88 -0.76 10.29
N SER A 112 -14.14 0.36 10.96
CA SER A 112 -14.43 1.64 10.28
C SER A 112 -13.30 2.08 9.34
N ILE A 113 -12.04 1.78 9.67
CA ILE A 113 -10.92 2.11 8.80
C ILE A 113 -10.92 1.23 7.54
N ASN A 114 -11.24 -0.06 7.63
CA ASN A 114 -11.30 -0.91 6.45
C ASN A 114 -12.54 -0.63 5.59
N GLN A 115 -13.67 -0.24 6.18
CA GLN A 115 -14.79 0.32 5.43
C GLN A 115 -14.40 1.62 4.68
N HIS A 116 -13.54 2.45 5.28
CA HIS A 116 -13.00 3.63 4.63
C HIS A 116 -12.01 3.27 3.51
N ILE A 117 -11.09 2.32 3.71
CA ILE A 117 -10.19 1.78 2.68
C ILE A 117 -10.97 1.21 1.49
N ASN A 118 -12.10 0.54 1.73
CA ASN A 118 -12.92 -0.02 0.66
C ASN A 118 -13.44 1.07 -0.30
N LYS A 119 -13.76 2.28 0.17
CA LYS A 119 -14.10 3.40 -0.72
C LYS A 119 -12.96 3.76 -1.66
N PHE A 120 -11.71 3.72 -1.19
CA PHE A 120 -10.53 3.95 -2.01
C PHE A 120 -10.33 2.79 -3.00
N ASN A 121 -10.53 1.56 -2.56
CA ASN A 121 -10.44 0.39 -3.44
C ASN A 121 -11.50 0.41 -4.54
N ASP A 122 -12.71 0.84 -4.23
CA ASP A 122 -13.77 1.01 -5.23
C ASP A 122 -13.42 2.12 -6.23
N CYS A 123 -12.85 3.24 -5.77
CA CYS A 123 -12.33 4.30 -6.63
C CYS A 123 -11.22 3.77 -7.54
N ILE A 124 -10.26 2.99 -7.02
CA ILE A 124 -9.18 2.38 -7.81
C ILE A 124 -9.74 1.44 -8.88
N LYS A 125 -10.70 0.58 -8.52
CA LYS A 125 -11.36 -0.35 -9.45
C LYS A 125 -12.08 0.42 -10.57
N LEU A 126 -12.84 1.46 -10.20
CA LEU A 126 -13.54 2.31 -11.16
C LEU A 126 -12.57 3.04 -12.08
N THR A 127 -11.53 3.65 -11.56
CA THR A 127 -10.49 4.32 -12.36
C THR A 127 -9.82 3.35 -13.33
N ALA A 128 -9.49 2.13 -12.88
CA ALA A 128 -8.91 1.12 -13.77
C ALA A 128 -9.85 0.74 -14.92
N GLN A 129 -11.14 0.60 -14.62
CA GLN A 129 -12.17 0.32 -15.61
C GLN A 129 -12.35 1.47 -16.61
N GLU A 130 -12.50 2.71 -16.12
CA GLU A 130 -12.71 3.90 -16.94
C GLU A 130 -11.52 4.21 -17.86
N LYS A 131 -10.29 3.98 -17.35
CA LYS A 131 -9.05 4.21 -18.13
C LYS A 131 -8.62 2.98 -18.93
N ASN A 132 -9.37 1.87 -18.86
CA ASN A 132 -9.07 0.60 -19.55
C ASN A 132 -7.64 0.10 -19.27
N ILE A 133 -7.22 0.14 -18.00
CA ILE A 133 -5.91 -0.34 -17.52
C ILE A 133 -6.07 -1.54 -16.63
N SER A 134 -4.97 -2.27 -16.42
CA SER A 134 -4.96 -3.48 -15.62
C SER A 134 -5.13 -3.20 -14.13
N LEU A 135 -5.74 -4.15 -13.41
CA LEU A 135 -5.93 -4.11 -11.96
C LEU A 135 -5.36 -5.38 -11.31
N LEU A 136 -4.52 -5.21 -10.29
CA LEU A 136 -4.11 -6.30 -9.39
C LEU A 136 -4.97 -6.28 -8.12
N PRO A 137 -5.69 -7.36 -7.79
CA PRO A 137 -6.59 -7.44 -6.65
C PRO A 137 -5.82 -7.75 -5.35
N VAL A 138 -4.92 -6.85 -4.94
CA VAL A 138 -4.07 -7.02 -3.76
C VAL A 138 -4.93 -7.13 -2.50
N SER A 139 -5.94 -6.27 -2.34
CA SER A 139 -6.85 -6.30 -1.19
C SER A 139 -7.51 -7.66 -1.02
N ASP A 140 -8.14 -8.16 -2.08
CA ASP A 140 -8.89 -9.41 -2.05
C ASP A 140 -7.97 -10.59 -1.69
N SER A 141 -6.78 -10.64 -2.32
CA SER A 141 -5.78 -11.69 -2.05
C SER A 141 -5.22 -11.64 -0.61
N LEU A 142 -5.15 -10.46 -0.01
CA LEU A 142 -4.72 -10.31 1.38
C LEU A 142 -5.82 -10.73 2.35
N TRP A 143 -7.10 -10.44 2.04
CA TRP A 143 -8.23 -10.91 2.84
C TRP A 143 -8.36 -12.43 2.78
N ASP A 144 -8.23 -13.06 1.60
CA ASP A 144 -8.18 -14.52 1.44
C ASP A 144 -7.06 -15.17 2.29
N GLU A 145 -5.95 -14.47 2.49
CA GLU A 145 -4.88 -14.96 3.36
C GLU A 145 -5.21 -14.74 4.85
N LEU A 146 -5.87 -13.64 5.19
CA LEU A 146 -6.32 -13.35 6.56
C LEU A 146 -7.33 -14.37 7.07
N ASP A 147 -8.19 -14.88 6.20
CA ASP A 147 -9.17 -15.92 6.52
C ASP A 147 -8.53 -17.24 6.98
N LYS A 148 -7.25 -17.46 6.68
CA LYS A 148 -6.48 -18.63 7.13
C LYS A 148 -5.92 -18.47 8.56
N ARG A 149 -6.10 -17.33 9.19
CA ARG A 149 -5.67 -17.11 10.57
C ARG A 149 -6.42 -18.00 11.54
N LEU A 150 -5.70 -18.80 12.34
CA LEU A 150 -6.27 -19.79 13.25
C LEU A 150 -6.54 -19.27 14.67
N TYR A 151 -6.29 -17.99 14.93
CA TYR A 151 -6.44 -17.38 16.26
C TYR A 151 -7.16 -16.03 16.17
N PRO A 152 -7.85 -15.63 17.25
CA PRO A 152 -8.57 -14.35 17.25
C PRO A 152 -7.62 -13.17 17.21
N LEU A 153 -8.08 -12.09 16.58
CA LEU A 153 -7.41 -10.79 16.59
C LEU A 153 -7.38 -10.24 18.04
N ARG A 154 -6.22 -9.72 18.46
CA ARG A 154 -6.07 -9.20 19.83
C ARG A 154 -6.37 -7.71 19.97
N SER A 155 -6.27 -6.95 18.90
CA SER A 155 -6.52 -5.50 18.94
C SER A 155 -6.85 -4.96 17.57
N ASP A 156 -7.75 -3.98 17.54
CA ASP A 156 -8.10 -3.21 16.36
C ASP A 156 -7.07 -2.11 16.08
N TYR A 157 -7.16 -1.54 14.88
CA TYR A 157 -6.37 -0.37 14.50
C TYR A 157 -6.77 0.84 15.35
N ASP A 158 -5.77 1.53 15.87
CA ASP A 158 -5.92 2.79 16.60
C ASP A 158 -5.20 3.91 15.81
N PRO A 159 -5.94 4.93 15.31
CA PRO A 159 -5.38 6.01 14.49
C PRO A 159 -4.54 7.03 15.28
N ASN A 160 -4.49 6.93 16.61
CA ASN A 160 -3.74 7.86 17.43
C ASN A 160 -2.22 7.71 17.25
N THR A 161 -1.50 8.83 17.28
CA THR A 161 -0.06 8.88 16.99
C THR A 161 0.76 8.00 17.93
N LEU A 162 0.51 8.06 19.24
CA LEU A 162 1.31 7.32 20.22
C LEU A 162 1.19 5.79 20.08
N PRO A 163 -0.01 5.18 19.95
CA PRO A 163 -0.15 3.77 19.62
C PRO A 163 0.54 3.38 18.33
N ILE A 164 0.41 4.16 17.25
CA ILE A 164 1.07 3.88 15.97
C ILE A 164 2.59 3.84 16.16
N LEU A 165 3.19 4.87 16.74
CA LEU A 165 4.64 4.92 16.97
C LEU A 165 5.12 3.76 17.83
N ARG A 166 4.41 3.45 18.93
CA ARG A 166 4.75 2.32 19.81
C ARG A 166 4.76 0.99 19.07
N ARG A 167 3.81 0.77 18.16
CA ARG A 167 3.72 -0.46 17.35
C ARG A 167 4.85 -0.55 16.33
N ILE A 168 5.14 0.54 15.62
CA ILE A 168 6.23 0.62 14.64
C ILE A 168 7.57 0.37 15.34
N TYR A 169 7.93 1.15 16.34
CA TYR A 169 9.21 1.01 17.04
C TYR A 169 9.34 -0.33 17.76
N GLY A 170 8.26 -0.82 18.38
CA GLY A 170 8.24 -2.15 18.97
C GLY A 170 8.48 -3.26 17.93
N GLY A 171 7.92 -3.13 16.73
CA GLY A 171 8.18 -4.04 15.62
C GLY A 171 9.63 -4.02 15.19
N ILE A 172 10.20 -2.83 14.99
CA ILE A 172 11.60 -2.62 14.62
C ILE A 172 12.56 -3.26 15.62
N ILE A 173 12.34 -3.04 16.93
CA ILE A 173 13.14 -3.65 18.00
C ILE A 173 13.07 -5.18 17.93
N HIS A 174 11.86 -5.75 17.82
CA HIS A 174 11.70 -7.20 17.72
C HIS A 174 12.40 -7.78 16.49
N HIS A 175 12.36 -7.11 15.36
CA HIS A 175 13.00 -7.58 14.15
C HIS A 175 14.53 -7.46 14.20
N TYR A 176 15.06 -6.28 14.49
CA TYR A 176 16.50 -6.02 14.38
C TYR A 176 17.29 -6.49 15.62
N VAL A 177 16.75 -6.34 16.83
CA VAL A 177 17.43 -6.75 18.07
C VAL A 177 17.21 -8.22 18.33
N PHE A 178 15.95 -8.69 18.30
CA PHE A 178 15.61 -10.09 18.61
C PHE A 178 15.62 -11.01 17.39
N LYS A 179 16.00 -10.51 16.21
CA LYS A 179 16.12 -11.27 14.94
C LYS A 179 14.87 -12.06 14.55
N LYS A 180 13.69 -11.58 14.95
CA LYS A 180 12.41 -12.18 14.56
C LYS A 180 12.04 -11.77 13.13
N SER A 181 11.47 -12.68 12.32
CA SER A 181 10.83 -12.29 11.07
C SER A 181 9.65 -11.36 11.34
N TRP A 182 9.26 -10.55 10.37
CA TRP A 182 8.10 -9.65 10.50
C TRP A 182 6.81 -10.42 10.75
N ASP A 183 6.64 -11.60 10.12
CA ASP A 183 5.49 -12.47 10.39
C ASP A 183 5.47 -12.95 11.85
N LYS A 184 6.61 -13.35 12.42
CA LYS A 184 6.69 -13.69 13.86
C LYS A 184 6.42 -12.50 14.78
N VAL A 185 6.79 -11.29 14.36
CA VAL A 185 6.43 -10.07 15.09
C VAL A 185 4.91 -9.86 15.05
N ALA A 186 4.28 -10.01 13.88
CA ALA A 186 2.83 -9.93 13.70
C ALA A 186 2.12 -10.95 14.59
N GLU A 187 2.47 -12.23 14.49
CA GLU A 187 1.90 -13.33 15.30
C GLU A 187 2.01 -13.09 16.80
N SER A 188 3.15 -12.58 17.28
CA SER A 188 3.35 -12.27 18.71
C SER A 188 2.38 -11.20 19.23
N LYS A 189 1.85 -10.37 18.34
CA LYS A 189 0.85 -9.32 18.61
C LYS A 189 -0.59 -9.75 18.29
N GLY A 190 -0.79 -11.01 17.85
CA GLY A 190 -2.09 -11.53 17.43
C GLY A 190 -2.53 -11.04 16.06
N GLN A 191 -1.57 -10.59 15.23
CA GLN A 191 -1.77 -10.25 13.83
C GLN A 191 -1.28 -11.40 12.92
N TRP A 192 -1.64 -11.38 11.64
CA TRP A 192 -1.26 -12.41 10.67
C TRP A 192 -0.40 -11.86 9.53
N LEU A 193 -0.76 -10.72 8.97
CA LEU A 193 -0.09 -10.08 7.85
C LEU A 193 0.66 -8.79 8.25
N LEU A 194 0.11 -8.03 9.22
CA LEU A 194 0.54 -6.68 9.55
C LEU A 194 1.32 -6.68 10.86
N PHE A 195 2.62 -6.40 10.84
CA PHE A 195 3.44 -6.46 12.05
C PHE A 195 3.20 -5.29 13.03
N ASP A 196 2.58 -4.21 12.56
CA ASP A 196 2.25 -3.01 13.35
C ASP A 196 0.85 -2.45 13.06
N GLN A 197 -0.01 -3.24 12.40
CA GLN A 197 -1.35 -2.91 11.92
C GLN A 197 -1.40 -2.05 10.63
N ILE A 198 -0.25 -1.70 10.06
CA ILE A 198 -0.16 -0.89 8.84
C ILE A 198 0.73 -1.59 7.80
N HIS A 199 1.91 -2.04 8.21
CA HIS A 199 2.90 -2.55 7.29
C HIS A 199 2.88 -4.08 7.22
N LEU A 200 2.96 -4.59 5.98
CA LEU A 200 2.96 -6.02 5.69
C LEU A 200 4.26 -6.70 6.15
N GLY A 201 4.12 -7.90 6.72
CA GLY A 201 5.22 -8.84 6.92
C GLY A 201 5.63 -9.55 5.63
N GLU A 202 6.46 -10.60 5.78
CA GLU A 202 6.97 -11.39 4.65
C GLU A 202 5.83 -12.10 3.89
N ARG A 203 4.81 -12.57 4.61
CA ARG A 203 3.62 -13.25 4.06
C ARG A 203 2.85 -12.34 3.11
N GLY A 204 2.55 -11.13 3.54
CA GLY A 204 1.88 -10.12 2.71
C GLY A 204 2.72 -9.70 1.51
N ALA A 205 4.02 -9.43 1.71
CA ALA A 205 4.94 -9.10 0.62
C ALA A 205 5.04 -10.21 -0.44
N LYS A 206 4.98 -11.49 -0.02
CA LYS A 206 4.98 -12.64 -0.93
C LYS A 206 3.71 -12.73 -1.79
N ILE A 207 2.57 -12.30 -1.26
CA ILE A 207 1.31 -12.24 -2.03
C ILE A 207 1.44 -11.21 -3.15
N ILE A 208 1.88 -9.98 -2.81
CA ILE A 208 2.09 -8.93 -3.81
C ILE A 208 3.11 -9.37 -4.87
N TYR A 209 4.23 -9.97 -4.44
CA TYR A 209 5.21 -10.54 -5.35
C TYR A 209 4.59 -11.53 -6.33
N LYS A 210 3.78 -12.49 -5.85
CA LYS A 210 3.15 -13.51 -6.71
C LYS A 210 2.19 -12.88 -7.72
N LEU A 211 1.34 -11.95 -7.29
CA LEU A 211 0.41 -11.25 -8.19
C LEU A 211 1.17 -10.50 -9.28
N THR A 212 2.19 -9.74 -8.90
CA THR A 212 3.01 -8.97 -9.83
C THR A 212 3.80 -9.87 -10.78
N LYS A 213 4.44 -10.94 -10.26
CA LYS A 213 5.15 -11.92 -11.06
C LYS A 213 4.24 -12.53 -12.13
N ASN A 214 3.06 -13.00 -11.73
CA ASN A 214 2.10 -13.62 -12.65
C ASN A 214 1.68 -12.64 -13.75
N TYR A 215 1.41 -11.38 -13.39
CA TYR A 215 1.08 -10.34 -14.35
C TYR A 215 2.20 -10.11 -15.38
N ILE A 216 3.45 -9.95 -14.91
CA ILE A 216 4.61 -9.74 -15.78
C ILE A 216 4.84 -10.95 -16.70
N SER A 217 4.66 -12.17 -16.19
CA SER A 217 4.88 -13.40 -16.95
C SER A 217 3.78 -13.71 -17.98
N SER A 218 2.60 -13.11 -17.86
CA SER A 218 1.46 -13.34 -18.75
C SER A 218 1.34 -12.31 -19.89
N GLY A 219 2.14 -11.29 -19.89
CA GLY A 219 2.11 -10.20 -20.88
C GLY A 219 3.41 -9.87 -21.51
#